data_704a966f04f2e689b63442908da8aff0
#
_entry.id   704a966f04f2e689b63442908da8aff0
#
_cell.length_a   1.000
_cell.length_b   1.000
_cell.length_c   1.000
_cell.angle_alpha   90.00
_cell.angle_beta   90.00
_cell.angle_gamma   90.00
#
_symmetry.space_group_name_H-M   'P 1'
#
loop_
_entity.id
_entity.type
_entity.pdbx_description
1 polymer ?
#
loop_
_entity_poly.entity_id
_entity_poly.type
_entity_poly.pdbx_seq_one_letter_code
_entity_poly.pdbx_strand_id
1 'polypeptide(L)'
;PNNPWNIEHWSGVSSSGSGSATGASLCFASLGTDTGGSIRFPSAACGVVGIKPTFGKISRYGVFPLSDTLDHIGPMARSVRDAAMVLEILEGRDSRDGSTRSDKSSDYLSAANQGLRGITVGFDQQYSSTDCDPQMFQATATAVELMRHEGSQIIEINRPEIVEAADHWMTICSVDALCGHEGLFPEKADDYGPVFRSLLEHGLQVSAKEYAKACKQRQATRALINELLETVDVLVCPAMPGLAGPQSDYPPQQVAAIDDIAPLIRFAAPTNFSGHPSITVPNGFDASG
;
A
#
# COMPACT_ATOMS: atom_id res chain seq x y z
N PRO A 1 6.48 -15.72 7.47
CA PRO A 1 7.92 -15.49 7.31
C PRO A 1 8.45 -14.64 8.46
N ASN A 2 9.75 -14.77 8.74
CA ASN A 2 10.39 -14.02 9.80
C ASN A 2 10.82 -12.63 9.29
N ASN A 3 10.73 -11.65 10.17
CA ASN A 3 11.32 -10.34 9.89
C ASN A 3 12.85 -10.46 9.88
N PRO A 4 13.56 -10.00 8.83
CA PRO A 4 15.00 -10.19 8.71
C PRO A 4 15.83 -9.42 9.74
N TRP A 5 15.26 -8.40 10.37
CA TRP A 5 15.93 -7.57 11.38
C TRP A 5 15.72 -8.10 12.79
N ASN A 6 14.52 -8.62 13.07
CA ASN A 6 14.17 -9.22 14.35
C ASN A 6 13.12 -10.32 14.13
N ILE A 7 13.50 -11.58 14.33
CA ILE A 7 12.65 -12.74 14.06
C ILE A 7 11.37 -12.82 14.89
N GLU A 8 11.33 -12.11 16.00
CA GLU A 8 10.14 -12.01 16.87
C GLU A 8 9.15 -10.93 16.39
N HIS A 9 9.58 -10.09 15.44
CA HIS A 9 8.76 -8.99 14.95
C HIS A 9 7.95 -9.37 13.71
N TRP A 10 6.87 -8.65 13.53
CA TRP A 10 5.99 -8.74 12.37
C TRP A 10 6.72 -8.34 11.07
N SER A 11 6.49 -9.08 10.01
CA SER A 11 7.11 -8.86 8.69
C SER A 11 6.17 -8.20 7.68
N GLY A 12 5.04 -7.66 8.15
CA GLY A 12 4.03 -7.06 7.28
C GLY A 12 3.07 -8.09 6.67
N VAL A 13 2.00 -7.59 6.07
CA VAL A 13 1.02 -8.34 5.28
C VAL A 13 0.71 -7.61 3.99
N SER A 14 0.33 -8.32 2.90
CA SER A 14 0.29 -9.76 2.72
C SER A 14 1.52 -10.29 1.98
N SER A 15 2.33 -9.43 1.30
CA SER A 15 3.56 -9.81 0.58
C SER A 15 4.76 -9.98 1.54
N SER A 16 4.51 -10.54 2.73
CA SER A 16 5.49 -10.71 3.80
C SER A 16 6.67 -11.59 3.40
N GLY A 17 6.42 -12.66 2.63
CA GLY A 17 7.49 -13.51 2.08
C GLY A 17 8.42 -12.76 1.15
N SER A 18 7.89 -11.90 0.28
CA SER A 18 8.65 -11.04 -0.62
C SER A 18 9.48 -10.02 0.14
N GLY A 19 8.88 -9.34 1.15
CA GLY A 19 9.60 -8.40 2.01
C GLY A 19 10.74 -9.05 2.77
N SER A 20 10.48 -10.18 3.45
CA SER A 20 11.47 -10.93 4.20
C SER A 20 12.62 -11.43 3.32
N ALA A 21 12.31 -12.03 2.17
CA ALA A 21 13.33 -12.56 1.26
C ALA A 21 14.24 -11.45 0.70
N THR A 22 13.66 -10.31 0.33
CA THR A 22 14.39 -9.16 -0.18
C THR A 22 15.26 -8.51 0.90
N GLY A 23 14.69 -8.30 2.11
CA GLY A 23 15.40 -7.73 3.25
C GLY A 23 16.55 -8.63 3.74
N ALA A 24 16.32 -9.95 3.76
CA ALA A 24 17.35 -10.94 4.09
C ALA A 24 18.40 -11.17 2.97
N SER A 25 18.33 -10.41 1.87
CA SER A 25 19.24 -10.56 0.71
C SER A 25 19.20 -11.93 0.03
N LEU A 26 18.10 -12.68 0.13
CA LEU A 26 17.92 -13.96 -0.55
C LEU A 26 17.61 -13.79 -2.05
N CYS A 27 17.19 -12.59 -2.45
CA CYS A 27 16.98 -12.20 -3.84
C CYS A 27 17.36 -10.72 -4.03
N PHE A 28 17.58 -10.31 -5.28
CA PHE A 28 17.87 -8.91 -5.61
C PHE A 28 16.62 -8.05 -5.53
N ALA A 29 15.51 -8.56 -6.01
CA ALA A 29 14.19 -7.95 -5.95
C ALA A 29 13.12 -9.06 -5.91
N SER A 30 11.94 -8.72 -5.46
CA SER A 30 10.76 -9.57 -5.46
C SER A 30 9.54 -8.79 -5.94
N LEU A 31 8.46 -9.51 -6.24
CA LEU A 31 7.17 -8.91 -6.55
C LEU A 31 6.22 -9.08 -5.37
N GLY A 32 5.37 -8.10 -5.19
CA GLY A 32 4.25 -8.14 -4.28
C GLY A 32 2.96 -7.70 -4.95
N THR A 33 1.85 -7.93 -4.26
CA THR A 33 0.55 -7.34 -4.58
C THR A 33 0.15 -6.35 -3.50
N ASP A 34 -0.62 -5.33 -3.85
CA ASP A 34 -1.04 -4.28 -2.91
C ASP A 34 -2.49 -3.89 -3.19
N THR A 35 -3.37 -4.28 -2.30
CA THR A 35 -4.81 -4.02 -2.33
C THR A 35 -5.19 -2.95 -1.29
N GLY A 36 -4.46 -2.92 -0.17
CA GLY A 36 -4.65 -1.96 0.93
C GLY A 36 -3.36 -1.67 1.69
N GLY A 37 -2.17 -1.91 1.08
CA GLY A 37 -0.86 -1.72 1.70
C GLY A 37 0.05 -2.95 1.61
N SER A 38 -0.35 -4.01 0.91
CA SER A 38 0.32 -5.31 0.98
C SER A 38 1.70 -5.40 0.29
N ILE A 39 2.17 -4.38 -0.43
CA ILE A 39 3.58 -4.14 -0.77
C ILE A 39 4.21 -3.25 0.30
N ARG A 40 3.53 -2.17 0.66
CA ARG A 40 4.06 -1.06 1.46
C ARG A 40 4.30 -1.45 2.91
N PHE A 41 3.40 -2.21 3.54
CA PHE A 41 3.59 -2.69 4.91
C PHE A 41 4.77 -3.66 5.05
N PRO A 42 4.90 -4.72 4.21
CA PRO A 42 6.09 -5.55 4.26
C PRO A 42 7.38 -4.80 3.93
N SER A 43 7.31 -3.78 3.06
CA SER A 43 8.47 -2.94 2.77
C SER A 43 8.91 -2.13 4.00
N ALA A 44 7.96 -1.49 4.70
CA ALA A 44 8.22 -0.76 5.93
C ALA A 44 8.76 -1.69 7.04
N ALA A 45 8.10 -2.83 7.26
CA ALA A 45 8.46 -3.77 8.31
C ALA A 45 9.82 -4.46 8.08
N CYS A 46 10.17 -4.74 6.82
CA CYS A 46 11.40 -5.45 6.46
C CYS A 46 12.54 -4.52 5.99
N GLY A 47 12.37 -3.20 6.10
CA GLY A 47 13.42 -2.23 5.77
C GLY A 47 13.81 -2.24 4.28
N VAL A 48 12.85 -2.42 3.38
CA VAL A 48 13.07 -2.42 1.93
C VAL A 48 12.22 -1.35 1.23
N VAL A 49 12.55 -1.05 -0.01
CA VAL A 49 11.77 -0.16 -0.87
C VAL A 49 10.66 -0.96 -1.54
N GLY A 50 9.42 -0.47 -1.48
CA GLY A 50 8.29 -1.06 -2.18
C GLY A 50 7.54 -0.03 -3.01
N ILE A 51 7.29 -0.35 -4.27
CA ILE A 51 6.53 0.51 -5.17
C ILE A 51 5.18 -0.13 -5.47
N LYS A 52 4.11 0.56 -5.11
CA LYS A 52 2.77 0.32 -5.64
C LYS A 52 2.58 1.28 -6.81
N PRO A 53 2.65 0.82 -8.07
CA PRO A 53 2.54 1.72 -9.21
C PRO A 53 1.11 2.25 -9.41
N THR A 54 0.90 3.06 -10.41
CA THR A 54 -0.45 3.46 -10.87
C THR A 54 -1.26 2.22 -11.26
N PHE A 55 -2.56 2.21 -10.95
CA PHE A 55 -3.46 1.12 -11.30
C PHE A 55 -3.42 0.85 -12.82
N GLY A 56 -3.24 -0.42 -13.19
CA GLY A 56 -3.10 -0.86 -14.57
C GLY A 56 -1.74 -0.54 -15.21
N LYS A 57 -0.73 -0.11 -14.45
CA LYS A 57 0.63 0.10 -14.97
C LYS A 57 1.36 -1.22 -15.21
N ILE A 58 1.11 -2.23 -14.36
CA ILE A 58 1.60 -3.61 -14.50
C ILE A 58 0.39 -4.52 -14.65
N SER A 59 0.48 -5.49 -15.58
CA SER A 59 -0.55 -6.51 -15.81
C SER A 59 -0.76 -7.39 -14.56
N ARG A 60 -2.02 -7.67 -14.24
CA ARG A 60 -2.42 -8.61 -13.18
C ARG A 60 -2.78 -9.98 -13.73
N TYR A 61 -2.66 -10.19 -15.05
CA TYR A 61 -2.94 -11.49 -15.65
C TYR A 61 -2.06 -12.58 -15.08
N GLY A 62 -2.69 -13.68 -14.66
CA GLY A 62 -2.01 -14.81 -14.01
C GLY A 62 -1.75 -14.65 -12.52
N VAL A 63 -2.15 -13.53 -11.93
CA VAL A 63 -2.16 -13.33 -10.47
C VAL A 63 -3.55 -13.63 -9.93
N PHE A 64 -3.64 -14.42 -8.86
CA PHE A 64 -4.91 -14.74 -8.24
C PHE A 64 -5.46 -13.46 -7.56
N PRO A 65 -6.70 -13.01 -7.86
CA PRO A 65 -7.19 -11.72 -7.39
C PRO A 65 -7.58 -11.78 -5.91
N LEU A 66 -7.24 -10.72 -5.17
CA LEU A 66 -7.90 -10.37 -3.91
C LEU A 66 -9.06 -9.40 -4.20
N SER A 67 -8.79 -8.35 -4.98
CA SER A 67 -9.79 -7.39 -5.43
C SER A 67 -9.43 -6.90 -6.83
N ASP A 68 -10.22 -7.28 -7.82
CA ASP A 68 -9.99 -6.89 -9.22
C ASP A 68 -9.92 -5.38 -9.44
N THR A 69 -10.52 -4.61 -8.54
CA THR A 69 -10.59 -3.17 -8.68
C THR A 69 -9.58 -2.41 -7.83
N LEU A 70 -8.91 -3.07 -6.87
CA LEU A 70 -7.94 -2.45 -5.96
C LEU A 70 -6.53 -3.05 -6.08
N ASP A 71 -6.37 -4.26 -6.63
CA ASP A 71 -5.07 -4.93 -6.70
C ASP A 71 -4.09 -4.20 -7.61
N HIS A 72 -2.89 -4.02 -7.08
CA HIS A 72 -1.73 -3.54 -7.81
C HIS A 72 -0.61 -4.57 -7.68
N ILE A 73 0.20 -4.73 -8.72
CA ILE A 73 1.44 -5.50 -8.66
C ILE A 73 2.59 -4.51 -8.67
N GLY A 74 3.63 -4.77 -7.88
CA GLY A 74 4.78 -3.91 -7.87
C GLY A 74 6.03 -4.54 -7.27
N PRO A 75 7.19 -3.93 -7.54
CA PRO A 75 8.48 -4.41 -7.08
C PRO A 75 8.76 -4.04 -5.63
N MET A 76 9.51 -4.92 -4.98
CA MET A 76 10.17 -4.71 -3.69
C MET A 76 11.66 -4.97 -3.87
N ALA A 77 12.52 -4.03 -3.44
CA ALA A 77 13.96 -4.11 -3.59
C ALA A 77 14.67 -3.40 -2.44
N ARG A 78 15.99 -3.57 -2.30
CA ARG A 78 16.77 -2.90 -1.25
C ARG A 78 17.15 -1.45 -1.57
N SER A 79 16.97 -1.02 -2.82
CA SER A 79 17.18 0.37 -3.22
C SER A 79 16.08 0.88 -4.14
N VAL A 80 15.87 2.20 -4.13
CA VAL A 80 14.95 2.87 -5.06
C VAL A 80 15.33 2.59 -6.50
N ARG A 81 16.63 2.56 -6.81
CA ARG A 81 17.17 2.32 -8.14
C ARG A 81 16.82 0.92 -8.66
N ASP A 82 16.97 -0.11 -7.83
CA ASP A 82 16.62 -1.48 -8.20
C ASP A 82 15.11 -1.64 -8.38
N ALA A 83 14.31 -1.04 -7.49
CA ALA A 83 12.86 -1.05 -7.61
C ALA A 83 12.38 -0.34 -8.88
N ALA A 84 12.98 0.80 -9.23
CA ALA A 84 12.71 1.54 -10.46
C ALA A 84 13.05 0.72 -11.70
N MET A 85 14.22 0.06 -11.72
CA MET A 85 14.64 -0.82 -12.83
C MET A 85 13.66 -1.97 -13.06
N VAL A 86 13.20 -2.62 -11.97
CA VAL A 86 12.21 -3.70 -12.07
C VAL A 86 10.88 -3.16 -12.58
N LEU A 87 10.45 -1.98 -12.11
CA LEU A 87 9.22 -1.34 -12.58
C LEU A 87 9.26 -1.06 -14.09
N GLU A 88 10.37 -0.52 -14.62
CA GLU A 88 10.54 -0.25 -16.06
C GLU A 88 10.41 -1.51 -16.92
N ILE A 89 10.86 -2.65 -16.40
CA ILE A 89 10.77 -3.94 -17.12
C ILE A 89 9.35 -4.50 -17.10
N LEU A 90 8.60 -4.26 -16.01
CA LEU A 90 7.28 -4.88 -15.79
C LEU A 90 6.14 -4.06 -16.35
N GLU A 91 6.32 -2.73 -16.51
CA GLU A 91 5.25 -1.87 -16.97
C GLU A 91 4.90 -2.12 -18.46
N GLY A 92 3.66 -1.89 -18.79
CA GLY A 92 3.21 -1.89 -20.16
C GLY A 92 1.86 -2.57 -20.39
N ARG A 93 1.43 -2.51 -21.64
CA ARG A 93 0.15 -3.07 -22.06
C ARG A 93 0.22 -4.59 -22.18
N ASP A 94 -0.74 -5.25 -21.55
CA ASP A 94 -1.02 -6.68 -21.77
C ASP A 94 -2.46 -6.82 -22.28
N SER A 95 -2.64 -7.40 -23.46
CA SER A 95 -3.97 -7.61 -24.05
C SER A 95 -4.86 -8.56 -23.26
N ARG A 96 -4.29 -9.31 -22.34
CA ARG A 96 -5.00 -10.25 -21.45
C ARG A 96 -5.53 -9.59 -20.17
N ASP A 97 -5.07 -8.37 -19.86
CA ASP A 97 -5.56 -7.53 -18.77
C ASP A 97 -6.06 -6.19 -19.32
N GLY A 98 -7.38 -6.06 -19.41
CA GLY A 98 -8.05 -4.86 -19.93
C GLY A 98 -7.84 -3.60 -19.09
N SER A 99 -7.31 -3.71 -17.86
CA SER A 99 -6.98 -2.56 -17.03
C SER A 99 -5.64 -1.93 -17.40
N THR A 100 -4.79 -2.63 -18.16
CA THR A 100 -3.46 -2.13 -18.52
C THR A 100 -3.53 -1.01 -19.55
N ARG A 101 -2.63 -0.03 -19.36
CA ARG A 101 -2.54 1.17 -20.21
C ARG A 101 -1.37 1.06 -21.19
N SER A 102 -1.51 1.71 -22.35
CA SER A 102 -0.48 1.78 -23.38
C SER A 102 0.40 3.04 -23.25
N ASP A 103 0.62 3.51 -22.03
CA ASP A 103 1.44 4.68 -21.78
C ASP A 103 2.90 4.37 -22.18
N LYS A 104 3.61 5.40 -22.59
CA LYS A 104 5.05 5.28 -22.85
C LYS A 104 5.75 4.80 -21.60
N SER A 105 6.76 3.94 -21.78
CA SER A 105 7.72 3.60 -20.73
C SER A 105 8.27 4.88 -20.11
N SER A 106 8.26 4.94 -18.79
CA SER A 106 8.82 6.06 -18.03
C SER A 106 10.28 5.78 -17.73
N ASP A 107 11.13 6.78 -17.81
CA ASP A 107 12.54 6.70 -17.42
C ASP A 107 12.68 6.99 -15.91
N TYR A 108 12.34 6.00 -15.10
CA TYR A 108 12.39 6.14 -13.63
C TYR A 108 13.83 6.23 -13.13
N LEU A 109 14.78 5.58 -13.81
CA LEU A 109 16.19 5.62 -13.41
C LEU A 109 16.79 7.01 -13.58
N SER A 110 16.48 7.71 -14.67
CA SER A 110 16.89 9.10 -14.87
C SER A 110 16.20 10.02 -13.87
N ALA A 111 14.91 9.82 -13.61
CA ALA A 111 14.18 10.61 -12.63
C ALA A 111 14.76 10.46 -11.21
N ALA A 112 15.13 9.26 -10.79
CA ALA A 112 15.73 9.00 -9.49
C ALA A 112 17.08 9.73 -9.24
N ASN A 113 17.71 10.27 -10.28
CA ASN A 113 18.97 10.99 -10.17
C ASN A 113 18.82 12.52 -10.19
N GLN A 114 17.60 13.06 -10.33
CA GLN A 114 17.38 14.51 -10.48
C GLN A 114 17.46 15.29 -9.16
N GLY A 115 17.41 14.61 -8.02
CA GLY A 115 17.37 15.25 -6.69
C GLY A 115 16.00 15.86 -6.39
N LEU A 116 15.94 16.66 -5.32
CA LEU A 116 14.68 17.18 -4.76
C LEU A 116 14.45 18.69 -5.01
N ARG A 117 15.42 19.36 -5.61
CA ARG A 117 15.34 20.82 -5.82
C ARG A 117 14.17 21.16 -6.76
N GLY A 118 13.28 22.02 -6.27
CA GLY A 118 12.10 22.48 -7.03
C GLY A 118 10.90 21.53 -6.95
N ILE A 119 11.01 20.44 -6.22
CA ILE A 119 9.89 19.55 -5.94
C ILE A 119 9.02 20.17 -4.82
N THR A 120 7.71 20.18 -5.01
CA THR A 120 6.73 20.56 -4.00
C THR A 120 6.19 19.34 -3.28
N VAL A 121 6.30 19.34 -1.97
CA VAL A 121 5.90 18.22 -1.10
C VAL A 121 4.72 18.64 -0.24
N GLY A 122 3.58 17.98 -0.39
CA GLY A 122 2.43 18.13 0.48
C GLY A 122 2.57 17.26 1.73
N PHE A 123 2.44 17.87 2.90
CA PHE A 123 2.47 17.17 4.17
C PHE A 123 1.30 17.62 5.05
N ASP A 124 0.44 16.68 5.41
CA ASP A 124 -0.63 16.88 6.38
C ASP A 124 -0.16 16.37 7.74
N GLN A 125 0.26 17.31 8.60
CA GLN A 125 0.78 17.00 9.93
C GLN A 125 -0.29 16.37 10.82
N GLN A 126 -1.52 16.88 10.77
CA GLN A 126 -2.62 16.35 11.58
C GLN A 126 -2.99 14.92 11.16
N TYR A 127 -3.18 14.68 9.86
CA TYR A 127 -3.45 13.35 9.32
C TYR A 127 -2.34 12.37 9.68
N SER A 128 -1.07 12.78 9.55
CA SER A 128 0.09 11.92 9.81
C SER A 128 0.33 11.61 11.27
N SER A 129 -0.10 12.48 12.20
CA SER A 129 0.11 12.29 13.65
C SER A 129 -1.08 11.64 14.37
N THR A 130 -2.31 11.81 13.84
CA THR A 130 -3.52 11.25 14.46
C THR A 130 -3.51 9.73 14.37
N ASP A 131 -3.73 9.03 15.48
CA ASP A 131 -3.72 7.56 15.57
C ASP A 131 -2.47 6.93 14.94
N CYS A 132 -1.32 7.57 15.11
CA CYS A 132 -0.03 7.12 14.64
C CYS A 132 0.96 7.05 15.81
N ASP A 133 1.80 6.02 15.80
CA ASP A 133 2.89 5.89 16.77
C ASP A 133 3.78 7.14 16.72
N PRO A 134 4.12 7.78 17.85
CA PRO A 134 4.93 8.99 17.87
C PRO A 134 6.31 8.84 17.20
N GLN A 135 6.94 7.66 17.27
CA GLN A 135 8.23 7.41 16.62
C GLN A 135 8.08 7.36 15.09
N MET A 136 7.01 6.69 14.61
CA MET A 136 6.70 6.63 13.18
C MET A 136 6.39 8.03 12.62
N PHE A 137 5.57 8.80 13.32
CA PHE A 137 5.30 10.19 12.96
C PHE A 137 6.57 11.03 12.94
N GLN A 138 7.40 10.96 14.01
CA GLN A 138 8.64 11.73 14.11
C GLN A 138 9.65 11.37 13.01
N ALA A 139 9.79 10.10 12.68
CA ALA A 139 10.65 9.65 11.58
C ALA A 139 10.16 10.22 10.23
N THR A 140 8.84 10.23 10.00
CA THR A 140 8.24 10.82 8.80
C THR A 140 8.46 12.34 8.76
N ALA A 141 8.23 13.04 9.86
CA ALA A 141 8.46 14.49 9.94
C ALA A 141 9.94 14.83 9.72
N THR A 142 10.86 14.02 10.24
CA THR A 142 12.32 14.18 10.01
C THR A 142 12.65 14.00 8.53
N ALA A 143 12.04 13.03 7.84
CA ALA A 143 12.23 12.84 6.41
C ALA A 143 11.72 14.06 5.61
N VAL A 144 10.58 14.65 5.99
CA VAL A 144 10.06 15.88 5.37
C VAL A 144 11.01 17.05 5.58
N GLU A 145 11.59 17.22 6.76
CA GLU A 145 12.60 18.26 7.01
C GLU A 145 13.89 18.04 6.21
N LEU A 146 14.30 16.78 6.03
CA LEU A 146 15.42 16.46 5.14
C LEU A 146 15.10 16.86 3.70
N MET A 147 13.89 16.58 3.19
CA MET A 147 13.46 17.01 1.86
C MET A 147 13.51 18.54 1.72
N ARG A 148 13.10 19.27 2.75
CA ARG A 148 13.21 20.74 2.78
C ARG A 148 14.66 21.19 2.70
N HIS A 149 15.54 20.58 3.45
CA HIS A 149 16.98 20.88 3.44
C HIS A 149 17.62 20.62 2.06
N GLU A 150 17.17 19.56 1.39
CA GLU A 150 17.63 19.20 0.04
C GLU A 150 17.01 20.06 -1.07
N GLY A 151 16.16 21.03 -0.73
CA GLY A 151 15.65 22.06 -1.62
C GLY A 151 14.23 21.87 -2.13
N SER A 152 13.46 20.98 -1.51
CA SER A 152 12.01 20.90 -1.74
C SER A 152 11.26 22.03 -1.04
N GLN A 153 10.16 22.46 -1.64
CA GLN A 153 9.18 23.29 -0.99
C GLN A 153 8.15 22.44 -0.26
N ILE A 154 8.02 22.60 1.05
CA ILE A 154 7.01 21.88 1.85
C ILE A 154 5.75 22.76 1.94
N ILE A 155 4.62 22.20 1.50
CA ILE A 155 3.30 22.79 1.56
C ILE A 155 2.48 22.05 2.60
N GLU A 156 2.00 22.77 3.61
CA GLU A 156 1.07 22.20 4.59
C GLU A 156 -0.29 21.99 3.92
N ILE A 157 -0.84 20.82 4.06
CA ILE A 157 -2.18 20.46 3.58
C ILE A 157 -3.04 20.04 4.77
N ASN A 158 -4.34 20.23 4.63
CA ASN A 158 -5.34 19.80 5.62
C ASN A 158 -6.53 19.21 4.87
N ARG A 159 -6.58 17.89 4.80
CA ARG A 159 -7.61 17.13 4.09
C ARG A 159 -8.04 15.92 4.90
N PRO A 160 -8.78 16.15 6.00
CA PRO A 160 -9.21 15.06 6.89
C PRO A 160 -10.07 14.02 6.20
N GLU A 161 -10.79 14.36 5.12
CA GLU A 161 -11.64 13.46 4.34
C GLU A 161 -10.86 12.31 3.68
N ILE A 162 -9.55 12.40 3.59
CA ILE A 162 -8.74 11.36 2.96
C ILE A 162 -8.84 10.00 3.71
N VAL A 163 -9.13 10.04 5.02
CA VAL A 163 -9.28 8.83 5.84
C VAL A 163 -10.51 7.99 5.46
N GLU A 164 -11.55 8.59 4.87
CA GLU A 164 -12.80 7.90 4.51
C GLU A 164 -12.58 6.74 3.52
N ALA A 165 -11.45 6.74 2.81
CA ALA A 165 -11.07 5.61 1.96
C ALA A 165 -10.90 4.31 2.75
N ALA A 166 -10.35 4.38 3.96
CA ALA A 166 -10.14 3.22 4.81
C ALA A 166 -11.47 2.61 5.30
N ASP A 167 -12.45 3.45 5.63
CA ASP A 167 -13.77 3.02 6.13
C ASP A 167 -14.58 2.24 5.05
N HIS A 168 -14.31 2.50 3.79
CA HIS A 168 -15.02 1.86 2.68
C HIS A 168 -14.21 0.76 1.98
N TRP A 169 -12.94 0.58 2.37
CA TRP A 169 -12.04 -0.38 1.74
C TRP A 169 -12.56 -1.81 1.87
N MET A 170 -12.98 -2.19 3.07
CA MET A 170 -13.47 -3.53 3.38
C MET A 170 -14.67 -3.90 2.53
N THR A 171 -15.60 -2.98 2.32
CA THR A 171 -16.80 -3.20 1.51
C THR A 171 -16.47 -3.57 0.06
N ILE A 172 -15.50 -2.87 -0.55
CA ILE A 172 -15.10 -3.20 -1.93
C ILE A 172 -14.27 -4.48 -1.93
N CYS A 173 -13.27 -4.59 -1.06
CA CYS A 173 -12.36 -5.71 -1.05
C CYS A 173 -13.06 -7.05 -0.82
N SER A 174 -14.01 -7.11 0.13
CA SER A 174 -14.73 -8.35 0.45
C SER A 174 -15.64 -8.82 -0.68
N VAL A 175 -16.34 -7.91 -1.36
CA VAL A 175 -17.20 -8.25 -2.50
C VAL A 175 -16.38 -8.68 -3.70
N ASP A 176 -15.31 -7.95 -4.01
CA ASP A 176 -14.41 -8.31 -5.10
C ASP A 176 -13.73 -9.67 -4.83
N ALA A 177 -13.28 -9.92 -3.59
CA ALA A 177 -12.72 -11.21 -3.18
C ALA A 177 -13.74 -12.34 -3.36
N LEU A 178 -14.98 -12.12 -2.95
CA LEU A 178 -16.04 -13.10 -3.11
C LEU A 178 -16.27 -13.46 -4.60
N CYS A 179 -16.24 -12.47 -5.49
CA CYS A 179 -16.32 -12.69 -6.94
C CYS A 179 -15.10 -13.48 -7.46
N GLY A 180 -13.89 -13.18 -6.99
CA GLY A 180 -12.66 -13.89 -7.35
C GLY A 180 -12.63 -15.35 -6.89
N HIS A 181 -13.42 -15.69 -5.87
CA HIS A 181 -13.54 -17.03 -5.30
C HIS A 181 -14.84 -17.76 -5.68
N GLU A 182 -15.55 -17.26 -6.71
CA GLU A 182 -16.75 -17.91 -7.22
C GLU A 182 -16.46 -19.37 -7.61
N GLY A 183 -17.35 -20.30 -7.18
CA GLY A 183 -17.18 -21.73 -7.38
C GLY A 183 -16.19 -22.42 -6.41
N LEU A 184 -15.57 -21.66 -5.50
CA LEU A 184 -14.73 -22.17 -4.41
C LEU A 184 -15.37 -21.90 -3.04
N PHE A 185 -15.94 -20.73 -2.86
CA PHE A 185 -16.62 -20.33 -1.63
C PHE A 185 -18.10 -20.11 -1.92
N PRO A 186 -19.05 -20.59 -1.06
CA PRO A 186 -18.81 -21.20 0.28
C PRO A 186 -18.56 -22.70 0.29
N GLU A 187 -18.61 -23.42 -0.85
CA GLU A 187 -18.55 -24.90 -0.90
C GLU A 187 -17.30 -25.48 -0.25
N LYS A 188 -16.18 -24.77 -0.33
CA LYS A 188 -14.88 -25.14 0.24
C LYS A 188 -14.46 -24.21 1.38
N ALA A 189 -15.42 -23.74 2.17
CA ALA A 189 -15.13 -22.77 3.24
C ALA A 189 -14.09 -23.26 4.26
N ASP A 190 -14.01 -24.58 4.49
CA ASP A 190 -13.07 -25.17 5.44
C ASP A 190 -11.62 -25.22 4.93
N ASP A 191 -11.40 -25.01 3.63
CA ASP A 191 -10.06 -24.90 3.04
C ASP A 191 -9.42 -23.52 3.25
N TYR A 192 -10.20 -22.54 3.73
CA TYR A 192 -9.74 -21.17 3.96
C TYR A 192 -9.30 -20.95 5.40
N GLY A 193 -8.17 -20.25 5.57
CA GLY A 193 -7.77 -19.76 6.88
C GLY A 193 -8.79 -18.77 7.47
N PRO A 194 -8.89 -18.66 8.80
CA PRO A 194 -9.98 -17.95 9.48
C PRO A 194 -10.11 -16.47 9.06
N VAL A 195 -9.00 -15.78 8.88
CA VAL A 195 -8.98 -14.36 8.50
C VAL A 195 -9.59 -14.15 7.11
N PHE A 196 -9.13 -14.93 6.13
CA PHE A 196 -9.61 -14.77 4.76
C PHE A 196 -11.05 -15.27 4.59
N ARG A 197 -11.41 -16.33 5.30
CA ARG A 197 -12.77 -16.82 5.38
C ARG A 197 -13.73 -15.73 5.90
N SER A 198 -13.36 -15.04 6.98
CA SER A 198 -14.15 -13.92 7.55
C SER A 198 -14.34 -12.79 6.53
N LEU A 199 -13.32 -12.48 5.71
CA LEU A 199 -13.44 -11.52 4.62
C LEU A 199 -14.50 -11.93 3.59
N LEU A 200 -14.51 -13.21 3.17
CA LEU A 200 -15.48 -13.73 2.22
C LEU A 200 -16.90 -13.76 2.81
N GLU A 201 -17.03 -14.17 4.08
CA GLU A 201 -18.30 -14.15 4.81
C GLU A 201 -18.87 -12.73 4.92
N HIS A 202 -18.02 -11.74 5.16
CA HIS A 202 -18.42 -10.33 5.14
C HIS A 202 -18.94 -9.92 3.76
N GLY A 203 -18.28 -10.31 2.68
CA GLY A 203 -18.72 -10.03 1.32
C GLY A 203 -20.15 -10.50 1.01
N LEU A 204 -20.57 -11.66 1.59
CA LEU A 204 -21.94 -12.15 1.49
C LEU A 204 -22.98 -11.27 2.17
N GLN A 205 -22.59 -10.44 3.14
CA GLN A 205 -23.50 -9.55 3.88
C GLN A 205 -23.63 -8.16 3.26
N VAL A 206 -22.70 -7.78 2.38
CA VAL A 206 -22.67 -6.45 1.74
C VAL A 206 -23.82 -6.32 0.74
N SER A 207 -24.68 -5.33 0.94
CA SER A 207 -25.74 -5.02 -0.01
C SER A 207 -25.20 -4.29 -1.24
N ALA A 208 -25.90 -4.38 -2.37
CA ALA A 208 -25.61 -3.61 -3.58
C ALA A 208 -25.58 -2.09 -3.31
N LYS A 209 -26.39 -1.59 -2.37
CA LYS A 209 -26.42 -0.17 -1.97
C LYS A 209 -25.13 0.24 -1.25
N GLU A 210 -24.63 -0.58 -0.35
CA GLU A 210 -23.37 -0.33 0.38
C GLU A 210 -22.18 -0.37 -0.58
N TYR A 211 -22.11 -1.37 -1.45
CA TYR A 211 -21.09 -1.45 -2.48
C TYR A 211 -21.10 -0.23 -3.41
N ALA A 212 -22.28 0.19 -3.89
CA ALA A 212 -22.40 1.40 -4.72
C ALA A 212 -21.98 2.67 -3.98
N LYS A 213 -22.27 2.78 -2.66
CA LYS A 213 -21.79 3.88 -1.81
C LYS A 213 -20.26 3.88 -1.71
N ALA A 214 -19.65 2.72 -1.48
CA ALA A 214 -18.19 2.58 -1.42
C ALA A 214 -17.52 2.92 -2.76
N CYS A 215 -18.11 2.51 -3.89
CA CYS A 215 -17.64 2.89 -5.22
C CYS A 215 -17.71 4.41 -5.45
N LYS A 216 -18.77 5.08 -4.95
CA LYS A 216 -18.88 6.54 -5.01
C LYS A 216 -17.80 7.21 -4.16
N GLN A 217 -17.55 6.70 -2.96
CA GLN A 217 -16.46 7.21 -2.10
C GLN A 217 -15.09 7.05 -2.77
N ARG A 218 -14.86 5.92 -3.45
CA ARG A 218 -13.65 5.70 -4.24
C ARG A 218 -13.43 6.79 -5.28
N GLN A 219 -14.48 7.21 -5.99
CA GLN A 219 -14.40 8.31 -6.96
C GLN A 219 -14.12 9.65 -6.28
N ALA A 220 -14.72 9.91 -5.11
CA ALA A 220 -14.46 11.12 -4.34
C ALA A 220 -13.00 11.19 -3.84
N THR A 221 -12.47 10.09 -3.31
CA THR A 221 -11.06 9.98 -2.92
C THR A 221 -10.12 10.23 -4.10
N ARG A 222 -10.44 9.70 -5.28
CA ARG A 222 -9.65 9.96 -6.49
C ARG A 222 -9.67 11.42 -6.90
N ALA A 223 -10.83 12.08 -6.86
CA ALA A 223 -10.96 13.50 -7.16
C ALA A 223 -10.16 14.36 -6.18
N LEU A 224 -10.23 14.04 -4.88
CA LEU A 224 -9.48 14.71 -3.83
C LEU A 224 -7.96 14.62 -4.06
N ILE A 225 -7.43 13.43 -4.33
CA ILE A 225 -5.99 13.26 -4.57
C ILE A 225 -5.56 13.94 -5.87
N ASN A 226 -6.38 13.91 -6.93
CA ASN A 226 -6.11 14.67 -8.15
C ASN A 226 -5.99 16.18 -7.85
N GLU A 227 -6.95 16.75 -7.10
CA GLU A 227 -6.94 18.17 -6.69
C GLU A 227 -5.66 18.53 -5.91
N LEU A 228 -5.27 17.67 -4.95
CA LEU A 228 -4.03 17.88 -4.20
C LEU A 228 -2.79 17.87 -5.11
N LEU A 229 -2.73 16.95 -6.06
CA LEU A 229 -1.60 16.81 -7.00
C LEU A 229 -1.57 17.91 -8.10
N GLU A 230 -2.57 18.79 -8.16
CA GLU A 230 -2.49 20.05 -8.94
C GLU A 230 -1.63 21.10 -8.24
N THR A 231 -1.45 20.99 -6.91
CA THR A 231 -0.75 21.96 -6.08
C THR A 231 0.60 21.45 -5.56
N VAL A 232 0.80 20.14 -5.51
CA VAL A 232 2.04 19.49 -5.04
C VAL A 232 2.46 18.38 -5.98
N ASP A 233 3.77 18.11 -6.06
CA ASP A 233 4.31 17.03 -6.89
C ASP A 233 4.18 15.68 -6.19
N VAL A 234 4.33 15.65 -4.86
CA VAL A 234 4.25 14.44 -4.03
C VAL A 234 3.54 14.72 -2.71
N LEU A 235 2.86 13.68 -2.20
CA LEU A 235 2.28 13.66 -0.85
C LEU A 235 3.11 12.74 0.02
N VAL A 236 3.41 13.14 1.25
CA VAL A 236 4.17 12.35 2.22
C VAL A 236 3.30 12.05 3.42
N CYS A 237 3.30 10.80 3.85
CA CYS A 237 2.68 10.33 5.09
C CYS A 237 3.43 9.11 5.62
N PRO A 238 3.18 8.67 6.86
CA PRO A 238 3.66 7.37 7.35
C PRO A 238 3.24 6.23 6.43
N ALA A 239 4.06 5.19 6.32
CA ALA A 239 3.68 3.99 5.55
C ALA A 239 2.60 3.16 6.27
N MET A 240 2.63 3.17 7.59
CA MET A 240 1.70 2.47 8.49
C MET A 240 1.60 3.24 9.83
N PRO A 241 0.52 3.02 10.62
CA PRO A 241 0.29 3.80 11.83
C PRO A 241 1.21 3.43 13.00
N GLY A 242 1.84 2.27 12.98
CA GLY A 242 2.72 1.78 14.04
C GLY A 242 4.00 1.17 13.51
N LEU A 243 4.90 0.86 14.44
CA LEU A 243 6.14 0.13 14.17
C LEU A 243 5.83 -1.34 13.91
N ALA A 244 6.77 -2.07 13.31
CA ALA A 244 6.71 -3.51 13.16
C ALA A 244 6.97 -4.18 14.53
N GLY A 245 5.99 -4.15 15.42
CA GLY A 245 6.08 -4.71 16.76
C GLY A 245 6.16 -6.24 16.80
N PRO A 246 6.18 -6.83 18.02
CA PRO A 246 6.22 -8.28 18.20
C PRO A 246 5.11 -9.01 17.43
N GLN A 247 5.41 -10.19 16.89
CA GLN A 247 4.41 -11.01 16.18
C GLN A 247 3.22 -11.38 17.07
N SER A 248 3.43 -11.47 18.39
CA SER A 248 2.37 -11.73 19.37
C SER A 248 1.25 -10.68 19.33
N ASP A 249 1.56 -9.46 18.92
CA ASP A 249 0.62 -8.33 18.87
C ASP A 249 -0.26 -8.38 17.61
N TYR A 250 0.08 -9.27 16.67
CA TYR A 250 -0.64 -9.49 15.41
C TYR A 250 -1.13 -10.94 15.26
N PRO A 251 -1.80 -11.53 16.26
CA PRO A 251 -2.25 -12.92 16.17
C PRO A 251 -3.32 -13.06 15.07
N PRO A 252 -3.29 -14.13 14.27
CA PRO A 252 -4.24 -14.37 13.18
C PRO A 252 -5.71 -14.26 13.61
N GLN A 253 -6.01 -14.59 14.88
CA GLN A 253 -7.35 -14.53 15.43
C GLN A 253 -7.86 -13.10 15.68
N GLN A 254 -6.97 -12.14 15.95
CA GLN A 254 -7.33 -10.74 16.19
C GLN A 254 -7.47 -9.95 14.87
N VAL A 255 -6.72 -10.32 13.84
CA VAL A 255 -6.89 -9.76 12.49
C VAL A 255 -8.21 -10.20 11.85
N ALA A 256 -8.89 -11.19 12.43
CA ALA A 256 -10.19 -11.67 11.96
C ALA A 256 -11.37 -10.73 12.29
N ALA A 257 -11.18 -9.77 13.19
CA ALA A 257 -12.18 -8.72 13.43
C ALA A 257 -12.05 -7.66 12.30
N ILE A 258 -12.91 -7.78 11.32
CA ILE A 258 -12.94 -6.96 10.10
C ILE A 258 -13.05 -5.46 10.41
N ASP A 259 -13.70 -5.11 11.53
CA ASP A 259 -13.89 -3.74 11.97
C ASP A 259 -12.58 -3.03 12.39
N ASP A 260 -11.51 -3.79 12.68
CA ASP A 260 -10.24 -3.25 13.15
C ASP A 260 -9.21 -2.98 12.05
N ILE A 261 -9.50 -3.28 10.78
CA ILE A 261 -8.50 -3.10 9.70
C ILE A 261 -8.35 -1.64 9.25
N ALA A 262 -9.41 -0.83 9.34
CA ALA A 262 -9.40 0.55 8.85
C ALA A 262 -8.30 1.40 9.48
N PRO A 263 -8.02 1.35 10.80
CA PRO A 263 -6.89 2.05 11.39
C PRO A 263 -5.54 1.65 10.79
N LEU A 264 -5.32 0.36 10.55
CA LEU A 264 -4.06 -0.15 9.98
C LEU A 264 -3.82 0.37 8.57
N ILE A 265 -4.85 0.40 7.72
CA ILE A 265 -4.73 0.74 6.30
C ILE A 265 -4.93 2.23 6.01
N ARG A 266 -5.14 3.08 7.03
CA ARG A 266 -5.52 4.49 6.86
C ARG A 266 -4.58 5.29 5.95
N PHE A 267 -3.27 5.04 6.01
CA PHE A 267 -2.28 5.70 5.16
C PHE A 267 -2.12 5.04 3.78
N ALA A 268 -2.55 3.80 3.65
CA ALA A 268 -2.38 3.01 2.45
C ALA A 268 -3.63 3.00 1.55
N ALA A 269 -4.83 2.84 2.12
CA ALA A 269 -6.08 2.72 1.39
C ALA A 269 -6.36 3.88 0.41
N PRO A 270 -6.07 5.15 0.72
CA PRO A 270 -6.36 6.26 -0.20
C PRO A 270 -5.74 6.09 -1.58
N THR A 271 -4.49 5.60 -1.66
CA THR A 271 -3.81 5.40 -2.95
C THR A 271 -4.22 4.12 -3.68
N ASN A 272 -4.81 3.12 -3.00
CA ASN A 272 -5.49 2.01 -3.67
C ASN A 272 -6.84 2.47 -4.24
N PHE A 273 -7.61 3.23 -3.48
CA PHE A 273 -8.91 3.79 -3.92
C PHE A 273 -8.74 4.70 -5.13
N SER A 274 -7.81 5.61 -5.06
CA SER A 274 -7.58 6.58 -6.15
C SER A 274 -6.86 5.98 -7.37
N GLY A 275 -6.11 4.87 -7.16
CA GLY A 275 -5.27 4.25 -8.19
C GLY A 275 -3.96 5.01 -8.44
N HIS A 276 -3.62 6.02 -7.64
CA HIS A 276 -2.35 6.74 -7.74
C HIS A 276 -1.17 5.90 -7.28
N PRO A 277 0.04 6.13 -7.81
CA PRO A 277 1.25 5.42 -7.37
C PRO A 277 1.63 5.81 -5.94
N SER A 278 2.35 4.92 -5.28
CA SER A 278 2.91 5.15 -3.95
C SER A 278 4.21 4.38 -3.80
N ILE A 279 5.17 4.95 -3.09
CA ILE A 279 6.44 4.29 -2.75
C ILE A 279 6.63 4.34 -1.24
N THR A 280 7.06 3.23 -0.67
CA THR A 280 7.55 3.17 0.71
C THR A 280 9.06 3.04 0.69
N VAL A 281 9.73 3.86 1.48
CA VAL A 281 11.19 3.84 1.66
C VAL A 281 11.53 3.74 3.13
N PRO A 282 12.58 3.00 3.51
CA PRO A 282 13.07 2.97 4.87
C PRO A 282 13.57 4.37 5.29
N ASN A 283 13.22 4.79 6.50
CA ASN A 283 13.63 6.09 7.05
C ASN A 283 14.27 5.97 8.45
N GLY A 284 14.69 4.78 8.85
CA GLY A 284 15.37 4.50 10.11
C GLY A 284 14.94 3.19 10.73
N PHE A 285 15.42 2.96 11.94
CA PHE A 285 15.09 1.82 12.79
C PHE A 285 14.62 2.33 14.15
N ASP A 286 13.78 1.59 14.82
CA ASP A 286 13.47 1.81 16.22
C ASP A 286 14.54 1.19 17.14
N ALA A 287 14.35 1.33 18.46
CA ALA A 287 15.31 0.83 19.43
C ALA A 287 15.38 -0.71 19.52
N SER A 288 14.43 -1.42 18.92
CA SER A 288 14.38 -2.88 18.89
C SER A 288 14.96 -3.51 17.61
N GLY A 289 15.35 -2.70 16.63
CA GLY A 289 16.05 -3.10 15.40
C GLY A 289 15.20 -3.09 14.15
#